data_2b7f28d9dc9a87e8e4bed3199501411a
#
_entry.id   2b7f28d9dc9a87e8e4bed3199501411a
#
_cell.length_a   1.000
_cell.length_b   1.000
_cell.length_c   1.000
_cell.angle_alpha   90.00
_cell.angle_beta   90.00
_cell.angle_gamma   90.00
#
_symmetry.space_group_name_H-M   'P 1'
#
loop_
_entity.id
_entity.type
_entity.pdbx_description
1 polymer ?
#
loop_
_entity_poly.entity_id
_entity_poly.type
_entity_poly.pdbx_seq_one_letter_code
_entity_poly.pdbx_strand_id
1 'polypeptide(L)'
;MIMLALIAFLLPGTAAATGSEKTAVIVIDDFGNNGRGTQEIMELPFKVTVAVMPFLKYTKSDAERAHAAGHEVIVHMPMEALAGKKAWLGPGAITVDLSEEEIRKRVHAAIDDVPHAVGMNNHMGSKVTVEPRVMRVILEVCKERGIYFLDSHTNYRSVVAKVAEEVNIPSMENHIFLDDIHKPSAIKKQFLLMREHLKNHNVCIAIGHVGSAGHITAAIVKEQMHQMSQEQIAFKKVSEVLPPSTPVLPHS
;
A
#
# COMPACT_ATOMS: atom_id res chain seq x y z
N MET A 1 -18.15 2.50 -73.46
CA MET A 1 -18.37 2.63 -72.00
C MET A 1 -17.51 1.57 -71.34
N ILE A 2 -16.41 1.98 -70.75
CA ILE A 2 -15.49 1.08 -70.01
C ILE A 2 -15.72 1.31 -68.55
N MET A 3 -16.20 0.28 -67.82
CA MET A 3 -16.51 0.30 -66.43
C MET A 3 -15.22 -0.06 -65.63
N LEU A 4 -14.66 0.90 -64.92
CA LEU A 4 -13.48 0.71 -64.07
C LEU A 4 -13.99 0.19 -62.73
N ALA A 5 -13.65 -1.07 -62.39
CA ALA A 5 -13.92 -1.65 -61.09
C ALA A 5 -12.81 -1.21 -60.09
N LEU A 6 -13.20 -0.48 -59.06
CA LEU A 6 -12.31 -0.07 -57.96
C LEU A 6 -12.24 -1.24 -56.95
N ILE A 7 -11.10 -1.93 -56.91
CA ILE A 7 -10.83 -2.94 -55.87
C ILE A 7 -10.25 -2.22 -54.64
N ALA A 8 -11.05 -2.11 -53.60
CA ALA A 8 -10.60 -1.63 -52.28
C ALA A 8 -9.82 -2.73 -51.58
N PHE A 9 -8.53 -2.54 -51.41
CA PHE A 9 -7.69 -3.38 -50.58
C PHE A 9 -7.97 -3.05 -49.11
N LEU A 10 -8.69 -3.92 -48.40
CA LEU A 10 -8.78 -3.92 -46.95
C LEU A 10 -7.47 -4.46 -46.38
N LEU A 11 -6.63 -3.58 -45.85
CA LEU A 11 -5.49 -3.98 -45.03
C LEU A 11 -5.99 -4.59 -43.70
N PRO A 12 -5.54 -5.80 -43.33
CA PRO A 12 -5.86 -6.35 -42.03
C PRO A 12 -5.21 -5.47 -40.94
N GLY A 13 -6.04 -4.82 -40.14
CA GLY A 13 -5.57 -4.13 -38.94
C GLY A 13 -4.92 -5.17 -38.01
N THR A 14 -3.62 -5.04 -37.78
CA THR A 14 -2.91 -5.79 -36.74
C THR A 14 -3.47 -5.33 -35.39
N ALA A 15 -4.36 -6.13 -34.82
CA ALA A 15 -4.70 -5.99 -33.39
C ALA A 15 -3.41 -6.22 -32.61
N ALA A 16 -2.78 -5.15 -32.15
CA ALA A 16 -1.71 -5.24 -31.17
C ALA A 16 -2.32 -5.95 -29.95
N ALA A 17 -1.77 -7.11 -29.59
CA ALA A 17 -2.10 -7.76 -28.34
C ALA A 17 -1.77 -6.77 -27.23
N THR A 18 -2.79 -6.20 -26.61
CA THR A 18 -2.65 -5.34 -25.43
C THR A 18 -2.23 -6.24 -24.27
N GLY A 19 -0.92 -6.48 -24.12
CA GLY A 19 -0.38 -7.04 -22.90
C GLY A 19 -0.91 -6.20 -21.73
N SER A 20 -1.43 -6.84 -20.68
CA SER A 20 -1.91 -6.11 -19.52
C SER A 20 -0.80 -5.24 -18.95
N GLU A 21 -1.12 -3.97 -18.68
CA GLU A 21 -0.19 -2.97 -18.15
C GLU A 21 0.47 -3.48 -16.86
N LYS A 22 1.80 -3.46 -16.81
CA LYS A 22 2.55 -3.82 -15.61
C LYS A 22 2.58 -2.64 -14.66
N THR A 23 2.13 -2.85 -13.44
CA THR A 23 1.93 -1.79 -12.45
C THR A 23 2.75 -2.05 -11.20
N ALA A 24 3.57 -1.09 -10.84
CA ALA A 24 4.29 -1.01 -9.57
C ALA A 24 3.53 -0.08 -8.62
N VAL A 25 3.40 -0.50 -7.37
CA VAL A 25 2.85 0.31 -6.28
C VAL A 25 3.91 0.46 -5.21
N ILE A 26 4.25 1.69 -4.88
CA ILE A 26 5.19 2.01 -3.80
C ILE A 26 4.41 2.56 -2.63
N VAL A 27 4.60 1.96 -1.47
CA VAL A 27 4.07 2.41 -0.19
C VAL A 27 5.23 2.85 0.68
N ILE A 28 5.10 3.98 1.35
CA ILE A 28 6.14 4.47 2.27
C ILE A 28 5.53 4.64 3.65
N ASP A 29 6.04 3.84 4.59
CA ASP A 29 5.57 3.75 5.96
C ASP A 29 6.31 4.71 6.91
N ASP A 30 5.86 4.78 8.17
CA ASP A 30 6.45 5.50 9.32
C ASP A 30 6.40 7.03 9.25
N PHE A 31 5.50 7.63 8.46
CA PHE A 31 5.24 9.07 8.53
C PHE A 31 4.59 9.45 9.88
N GLY A 32 4.66 10.72 10.23
CA GLY A 32 4.12 11.28 11.47
C GLY A 32 5.18 11.83 12.44
N ASN A 33 6.46 11.57 12.16
CA ASN A 33 7.59 12.08 12.95
C ASN A 33 8.49 13.07 12.21
N ASN A 34 8.15 13.46 10.99
CA ASN A 34 9.00 14.28 10.11
C ASN A 34 10.43 13.70 10.05
N GLY A 35 10.53 12.39 9.88
CA GLY A 35 11.78 11.64 9.83
C GLY A 35 12.60 11.94 8.58
N ARG A 36 13.85 11.44 8.53
CA ARG A 36 14.67 11.54 7.30
C ARG A 36 13.96 10.86 6.13
N GLY A 37 14.00 11.46 4.97
CA GLY A 37 13.31 10.98 3.77
C GLY A 37 11.88 11.51 3.62
N THR A 38 11.26 12.08 4.66
CA THR A 38 9.89 12.63 4.59
C THR A 38 9.76 13.69 3.50
N GLN A 39 10.67 14.66 3.45
CA GLN A 39 10.62 15.74 2.46
C GLN A 39 10.89 15.19 1.05
N GLU A 40 11.87 14.34 0.90
CA GLU A 40 12.27 13.76 -0.39
C GLU A 40 11.16 12.90 -1.01
N ILE A 41 10.39 12.16 -0.17
CA ILE A 41 9.23 11.41 -0.63
C ILE A 41 8.10 12.34 -1.07
N MET A 42 7.81 13.42 -0.31
CA MET A 42 6.79 14.41 -0.70
C MET A 42 7.07 15.06 -2.07
N GLU A 43 8.34 15.14 -2.46
CA GLU A 43 8.81 15.75 -3.70
C GLU A 43 8.98 14.73 -4.86
N LEU A 44 8.56 13.49 -4.69
CA LEU A 44 8.64 12.50 -5.76
C LEU A 44 7.80 12.93 -6.98
N PRO A 45 8.32 12.76 -8.20
CA PRO A 45 7.57 13.07 -9.41
C PRO A 45 6.44 12.08 -9.69
N PHE A 46 6.55 10.87 -9.15
CA PHE A 46 5.52 9.83 -9.20
C PHE A 46 4.73 9.80 -7.90
N LYS A 47 3.44 9.46 -7.99
CA LYS A 47 2.60 9.37 -6.80
C LYS A 47 2.76 8.00 -6.14
N VAL A 48 2.82 8.02 -4.82
CA VAL A 48 2.97 6.84 -3.96
C VAL A 48 1.85 6.83 -2.92
N THR A 49 1.72 5.73 -2.19
CA THR A 49 0.88 5.66 -1.00
C THR A 49 1.74 5.94 0.23
N VAL A 50 1.32 6.88 1.06
CA VAL A 50 2.00 7.33 2.28
C VAL A 50 1.22 6.82 3.48
N ALA A 51 1.84 5.98 4.31
CA ALA A 51 1.24 5.45 5.50
C ALA A 51 1.71 6.24 6.74
N VAL A 52 0.73 6.85 7.42
CA VAL A 52 0.98 7.80 8.50
C VAL A 52 0.60 7.20 9.84
N MET A 53 1.56 7.14 10.76
CA MET A 53 1.37 6.74 12.16
C MET A 53 0.43 7.72 12.85
N PRO A 54 -0.65 7.25 13.51
CA PRO A 54 -1.53 8.12 14.29
C PRO A 54 -0.89 8.58 15.60
N PHE A 55 -1.40 9.67 16.16
CA PHE A 55 -1.09 10.21 17.48
C PHE A 55 0.36 10.65 17.69
N LEU A 56 1.10 10.90 16.61
CA LEU A 56 2.44 11.46 16.66
C LEU A 56 2.40 12.98 16.42
N LYS A 57 3.51 13.64 16.73
CA LYS A 57 3.61 15.10 16.67
C LYS A 57 3.29 15.67 15.28
N TYR A 58 3.66 14.96 14.22
CA TYR A 58 3.54 15.43 12.83
C TYR A 58 2.48 14.65 12.03
N THR A 59 1.70 13.76 12.66
CA THR A 59 0.66 12.96 12.00
C THR A 59 -0.18 13.79 11.03
N LYS A 60 -0.84 14.82 11.53
CA LYS A 60 -1.74 15.66 10.72
C LYS A 60 -0.99 16.43 9.64
N SER A 61 0.13 17.06 10.00
CA SER A 61 0.91 17.85 9.04
C SER A 61 1.52 17.00 7.93
N ASP A 62 1.99 15.79 8.22
CA ASP A 62 2.54 14.90 7.22
C ASP A 62 1.43 14.35 6.30
N ALA A 63 0.24 14.01 6.84
CA ALA A 63 -0.90 13.59 6.05
C ALA A 63 -1.41 14.70 5.11
N GLU A 64 -1.56 15.93 5.61
CA GLU A 64 -1.95 17.10 4.81
C GLU A 64 -0.96 17.37 3.68
N ARG A 65 0.34 17.33 3.97
CA ARG A 65 1.39 17.55 2.98
C ARG A 65 1.42 16.46 1.91
N ALA A 66 1.27 15.18 2.31
CA ALA A 66 1.20 14.07 1.39
C ALA A 66 0.00 14.21 0.44
N HIS A 67 -1.17 14.52 0.99
CA HIS A 67 -2.38 14.75 0.20
C HIS A 67 -2.23 15.95 -0.75
N ALA A 68 -1.73 17.08 -0.28
CA ALA A 68 -1.48 18.27 -1.10
C ALA A 68 -0.47 18.01 -2.22
N ALA A 69 0.51 17.11 -2.01
CA ALA A 69 1.45 16.67 -3.02
C ALA A 69 0.83 15.67 -4.02
N GLY A 70 -0.42 15.22 -3.80
CA GLY A 70 -1.15 14.27 -4.64
C GLY A 70 -0.82 12.79 -4.35
N HIS A 71 -0.10 12.50 -3.27
CA HIS A 71 0.07 11.14 -2.77
C HIS A 71 -1.22 10.64 -2.12
N GLU A 72 -1.38 9.33 -2.06
CA GLU A 72 -2.45 8.72 -1.30
C GLU A 72 -2.04 8.63 0.17
N VAL A 73 -2.98 8.85 1.07
CA VAL A 73 -2.76 8.77 2.51
C VAL A 73 -3.51 7.57 3.08
N ILE A 74 -2.83 6.77 3.90
CA ILE A 74 -3.42 5.69 4.68
C ILE A 74 -2.96 5.75 6.14
N VAL A 75 -3.73 5.13 7.03
CA VAL A 75 -3.34 4.98 8.44
C VAL A 75 -2.30 3.87 8.57
N HIS A 76 -1.14 4.16 9.16
CA HIS A 76 -0.15 3.16 9.57
C HIS A 76 -0.41 2.73 11.00
N MET A 77 -1.28 1.71 11.19
CA MET A 77 -1.81 1.34 12.49
C MET A 77 -0.81 0.53 13.32
N PRO A 78 -0.39 1.01 14.50
CA PRO A 78 0.47 0.25 15.39
C PRO A 78 -0.20 -1.05 15.87
N MET A 79 0.47 -2.19 15.66
CA MET A 79 -0.05 -3.51 16.02
C MET A 79 1.03 -4.37 16.67
N GLU A 80 0.65 -5.15 17.68
CA GLU A 80 1.56 -6.02 18.43
C GLU A 80 2.27 -7.03 17.53
N ALA A 81 3.59 -7.14 17.70
CA ALA A 81 4.43 -8.10 17.01
C ALA A 81 4.82 -9.27 17.91
N LEU A 82 5.20 -10.40 17.31
CA LEU A 82 5.75 -11.57 18.00
C LEU A 82 7.08 -11.27 18.69
N ALA A 83 7.85 -10.36 18.13
CA ALA A 83 9.15 -9.95 18.64
C ALA A 83 9.33 -8.43 18.46
N GLY A 84 10.22 -7.84 19.25
CA GLY A 84 10.50 -6.41 19.22
C GLY A 84 10.25 -5.74 20.57
N LYS A 85 10.72 -4.49 20.71
CA LYS A 85 10.49 -3.71 21.92
C LYS A 85 9.11 -3.05 21.88
N LYS A 86 8.36 -3.10 22.99
CA LYS A 86 7.06 -2.40 23.09
C LYS A 86 7.15 -0.91 22.75
N ALA A 87 8.28 -0.27 23.03
CA ALA A 87 8.52 1.13 22.72
C ALA A 87 8.55 1.44 21.20
N TRP A 88 8.68 0.43 20.35
CA TRP A 88 8.65 0.60 18.89
C TRP A 88 7.23 0.62 18.30
N LEU A 89 6.23 0.14 19.08
CA LEU A 89 4.85 0.07 18.60
C LEU A 89 4.23 1.45 18.31
N GLY A 90 4.59 2.45 19.11
CA GLY A 90 3.93 3.75 19.02
C GLY A 90 2.64 3.84 19.87
N PRO A 91 2.02 5.02 19.91
CA PRO A 91 0.81 5.27 20.69
C PRO A 91 -0.42 4.59 20.07
N GLY A 92 -1.40 4.24 20.91
CA GLY A 92 -2.67 3.66 20.46
C GLY A 92 -2.58 2.24 19.90
N ALA A 93 -1.47 1.52 20.10
CA ALA A 93 -1.22 0.21 19.53
C ALA A 93 -2.33 -0.82 19.85
N ILE A 94 -2.70 -1.62 18.85
CA ILE A 94 -3.58 -2.78 19.03
C ILE A 94 -2.76 -3.96 19.52
N THR A 95 -3.20 -4.58 20.63
CA THR A 95 -2.63 -5.81 21.17
C THR A 95 -3.68 -6.90 21.23
N VAL A 96 -3.25 -8.17 21.25
CA VAL A 96 -4.18 -9.30 21.16
C VAL A 96 -5.03 -9.52 22.41
N ASP A 97 -4.65 -8.91 23.54
CA ASP A 97 -5.37 -8.98 24.82
C ASP A 97 -6.47 -7.93 24.97
N LEU A 98 -6.59 -6.98 24.05
CA LEU A 98 -7.63 -5.96 24.08
C LEU A 98 -9.02 -6.55 23.85
N SER A 99 -10.02 -5.93 24.52
CA SER A 99 -11.42 -6.20 24.19
C SER A 99 -11.78 -5.67 22.81
N GLU A 100 -12.82 -6.24 22.19
CA GLU A 100 -13.30 -5.79 20.88
C GLU A 100 -13.72 -4.32 20.90
N GLU A 101 -14.35 -3.87 21.97
CA GLU A 101 -14.73 -2.48 22.17
C GLU A 101 -13.51 -1.54 22.17
N GLU A 102 -12.45 -1.91 22.89
CA GLU A 102 -11.24 -1.10 22.95
C GLU A 102 -10.49 -1.11 21.61
N ILE A 103 -10.49 -2.24 20.89
CA ILE A 103 -9.95 -2.31 19.52
C ILE A 103 -10.72 -1.34 18.61
N ARG A 104 -12.05 -1.43 18.59
CA ARG A 104 -12.89 -0.53 17.76
C ARG A 104 -12.61 0.93 18.07
N LYS A 105 -12.60 1.28 19.36
CA LYS A 105 -12.31 2.64 19.81
C LYS A 105 -10.97 3.16 19.31
N ARG A 106 -9.90 2.36 19.41
CA ARG A 106 -8.56 2.74 18.94
C ARG A 106 -8.48 2.89 17.44
N VAL A 107 -9.10 1.97 16.70
CA VAL A 107 -9.10 2.02 15.23
C VAL A 107 -9.87 3.25 14.72
N HIS A 108 -11.05 3.54 15.27
CA HIS A 108 -11.79 4.77 14.94
C HIS A 108 -10.96 6.02 15.24
N ALA A 109 -10.37 6.10 16.43
CA ALA A 109 -9.55 7.25 16.84
C ALA A 109 -8.33 7.43 15.93
N ALA A 110 -7.69 6.34 15.48
CA ALA A 110 -6.56 6.39 14.57
C ALA A 110 -6.96 6.92 13.19
N ILE A 111 -8.11 6.50 12.66
CA ILE A 111 -8.65 6.99 11.39
C ILE A 111 -9.00 8.48 11.50
N ASP A 112 -9.59 8.90 12.62
CA ASP A 112 -9.95 10.31 12.84
C ASP A 112 -8.72 11.23 12.99
N ASP A 113 -7.60 10.68 13.45
CA ASP A 113 -6.36 11.46 13.65
C ASP A 113 -5.52 11.62 12.37
N VAL A 114 -5.75 10.77 11.35
CA VAL A 114 -5.03 10.83 10.07
C VAL A 114 -5.95 11.39 8.98
N PRO A 115 -5.89 12.69 8.69
CA PRO A 115 -6.75 13.30 7.66
C PRO A 115 -6.47 12.71 6.28
N HIS A 116 -7.51 12.68 5.43
CA HIS A 116 -7.48 12.14 4.07
C HIS A 116 -7.21 10.64 3.94
N ALA A 117 -7.20 9.87 5.04
CA ALA A 117 -6.94 8.44 4.96
C ALA A 117 -8.04 7.69 4.20
N VAL A 118 -7.64 6.95 3.15
CA VAL A 118 -8.53 6.11 2.34
C VAL A 118 -8.25 4.62 2.50
N GLY A 119 -7.28 4.27 3.34
CA GLY A 119 -6.88 2.90 3.65
C GLY A 119 -6.17 2.81 5.00
N MET A 120 -5.80 1.61 5.37
CA MET A 120 -5.02 1.30 6.56
C MET A 120 -4.04 0.17 6.25
N ASN A 121 -2.83 0.21 6.82
CA ASN A 121 -1.92 -0.93 6.90
C ASN A 121 -1.40 -1.12 8.33
N ASN A 122 -0.69 -2.20 8.59
CA ASN A 122 -0.15 -2.49 9.91
C ASN A 122 1.31 -2.05 10.04
N HIS A 123 1.59 -1.22 11.07
CA HIS A 123 2.94 -1.04 11.61
C HIS A 123 3.28 -2.22 12.49
N MET A 124 4.39 -2.95 12.17
CA MET A 124 4.71 -4.23 12.80
C MET A 124 3.56 -5.25 12.63
N GLY A 125 2.94 -5.73 13.70
CA GLY A 125 1.69 -6.49 13.66
C GLY A 125 1.82 -7.99 13.44
N SER A 126 3.02 -8.58 13.43
CA SER A 126 3.21 -10.01 13.15
C SER A 126 2.51 -10.96 14.12
N LYS A 127 2.02 -10.46 15.27
CA LYS A 127 1.20 -11.21 16.22
C LYS A 127 -0.30 -10.94 16.02
N VAL A 128 -0.67 -9.70 15.70
CA VAL A 128 -2.07 -9.31 15.48
C VAL A 128 -2.60 -9.87 14.16
N THR A 129 -1.83 -9.81 13.08
CA THR A 129 -2.28 -10.25 11.75
C THR A 129 -2.56 -11.75 11.63
N VAL A 130 -2.18 -12.55 12.64
CA VAL A 130 -2.53 -13.99 12.70
C VAL A 130 -3.70 -14.31 13.64
N GLU A 131 -4.30 -13.28 14.27
CA GLU A 131 -5.41 -13.42 15.23
C GLU A 131 -6.75 -13.05 14.57
N PRO A 132 -7.57 -14.06 14.17
CA PRO A 132 -8.80 -13.80 13.42
C PRO A 132 -9.79 -12.89 14.14
N ARG A 133 -9.92 -13.01 15.48
CA ARG A 133 -10.80 -12.17 16.30
C ARG A 133 -10.42 -10.69 16.18
N VAL A 134 -9.14 -10.40 16.37
CA VAL A 134 -8.65 -9.01 16.38
C VAL A 134 -8.73 -8.40 14.97
N MET A 135 -8.28 -9.17 13.96
CA MET A 135 -8.34 -8.70 12.57
C MET A 135 -9.78 -8.47 12.08
N ARG A 136 -10.74 -9.31 12.50
CA ARG A 136 -12.15 -9.10 12.16
C ARG A 136 -12.65 -7.76 12.63
N VAL A 137 -12.41 -7.40 13.90
CA VAL A 137 -12.83 -6.11 14.48
C VAL A 137 -12.19 -4.94 13.73
N ILE A 138 -10.89 -5.02 13.43
CA ILE A 138 -10.19 -3.98 12.67
C ILE A 138 -10.81 -3.80 11.28
N LEU A 139 -11.01 -4.89 10.55
CA LEU A 139 -11.54 -4.87 9.18
C LEU A 139 -13.01 -4.43 9.13
N GLU A 140 -13.82 -4.78 10.14
CA GLU A 140 -15.19 -4.25 10.27
C GLU A 140 -15.20 -2.74 10.43
N VAL A 141 -14.32 -2.18 11.28
CA VAL A 141 -14.20 -0.72 11.42
C VAL A 141 -13.71 -0.09 10.11
N CYS A 142 -12.75 -0.67 9.42
CA CYS A 142 -12.32 -0.18 8.10
C CYS A 142 -13.49 -0.16 7.11
N LYS A 143 -14.32 -1.21 7.08
CA LYS A 143 -15.53 -1.27 6.25
C LYS A 143 -16.54 -0.18 6.62
N GLU A 144 -16.82 0.02 7.89
CA GLU A 144 -17.73 1.07 8.40
C GLU A 144 -17.27 2.48 8.00
N ARG A 145 -15.94 2.66 7.93
CA ARG A 145 -15.32 3.93 7.55
C ARG A 145 -15.09 4.06 6.05
N GLY A 146 -15.42 3.04 5.26
CA GLY A 146 -15.27 3.04 3.81
C GLY A 146 -13.82 3.07 3.32
N ILE A 147 -12.88 2.53 4.11
CA ILE A 147 -11.45 2.47 3.77
C ILE A 147 -11.02 1.01 3.53
N TYR A 148 -10.01 0.80 2.66
CA TYR A 148 -9.44 -0.53 2.39
C TYR A 148 -8.37 -0.92 3.41
N PHE A 149 -7.94 -2.20 3.39
CA PHE A 149 -6.82 -2.67 4.19
C PHE A 149 -5.70 -3.22 3.31
N LEU A 150 -4.46 -2.79 3.59
CA LEU A 150 -3.24 -3.35 3.01
C LEU A 150 -2.49 -4.12 4.09
N ASP A 151 -2.41 -5.45 3.96
CA ASP A 151 -1.54 -6.24 4.83
C ASP A 151 -0.08 -5.96 4.50
N SER A 152 0.67 -5.40 5.46
CA SER A 152 2.12 -5.22 5.31
C SER A 152 2.87 -6.56 5.24
N HIS A 153 2.18 -7.68 5.48
CA HIS A 153 2.65 -9.06 5.36
C HIS A 153 3.90 -9.36 6.20
N THR A 154 3.89 -8.85 7.44
CA THR A 154 4.97 -9.08 8.43
C THR A 154 4.99 -10.48 9.01
N ASN A 155 4.00 -11.32 8.66
CA ASN A 155 3.90 -12.73 9.03
C ASN A 155 3.24 -13.53 7.89
N TYR A 156 3.94 -14.55 7.37
CA TYR A 156 3.45 -15.41 6.30
C TYR A 156 2.18 -16.24 6.66
N ARG A 157 1.81 -16.28 7.95
CA ARG A 157 0.56 -16.91 8.43
C ARG A 157 -0.58 -15.91 8.61
N SER A 158 -0.45 -14.72 8.04
CA SER A 158 -1.49 -13.70 8.13
C SER A 158 -2.86 -14.26 7.71
N VAL A 159 -3.89 -13.88 8.47
CA VAL A 159 -5.28 -14.22 8.18
C VAL A 159 -6.05 -13.08 7.53
N VAL A 160 -5.36 -11.96 7.24
CA VAL A 160 -5.99 -10.73 6.73
C VAL A 160 -6.81 -10.99 5.49
N ALA A 161 -6.23 -11.63 4.46
CA ALA A 161 -6.93 -11.88 3.20
C ALA A 161 -8.23 -12.68 3.41
N LYS A 162 -8.17 -13.76 4.22
CA LYS A 162 -9.33 -14.59 4.55
C LYS A 162 -10.41 -13.80 5.28
N VAL A 163 -10.02 -13.06 6.33
CA VAL A 163 -10.98 -12.28 7.14
C VAL A 163 -11.55 -11.12 6.35
N ALA A 164 -10.75 -10.48 5.48
CA ALA A 164 -11.22 -9.42 4.59
C ALA A 164 -12.30 -9.90 3.61
N GLU A 165 -12.13 -11.11 3.06
CA GLU A 165 -13.15 -11.76 2.23
C GLU A 165 -14.45 -12.00 3.03
N GLU A 166 -14.35 -12.58 4.24
CA GLU A 166 -15.50 -12.82 5.13
C GLU A 166 -16.25 -11.53 5.52
N VAL A 167 -15.52 -10.45 5.76
CA VAL A 167 -16.08 -9.13 6.10
C VAL A 167 -16.57 -8.38 4.86
N ASN A 168 -16.13 -8.80 3.68
CA ASN A 168 -16.37 -8.13 2.39
C ASN A 168 -15.81 -6.70 2.38
N ILE A 169 -14.50 -6.60 2.54
CA ILE A 169 -13.72 -5.36 2.44
C ILE A 169 -12.60 -5.53 1.40
N PRO A 170 -12.31 -4.54 0.54
CA PRO A 170 -11.16 -4.62 -0.34
C PRO A 170 -9.86 -4.72 0.45
N SER A 171 -9.03 -5.70 0.11
CA SER A 171 -7.70 -5.85 0.69
C SER A 171 -6.66 -6.24 -0.33
N MET A 172 -5.42 -5.87 -0.06
CA MET A 172 -4.21 -6.25 -0.79
C MET A 172 -3.13 -6.64 0.20
N GLU A 173 -2.06 -7.25 -0.28
CA GLU A 173 -0.88 -7.57 0.53
C GLU A 173 0.41 -7.03 -0.07
N ASN A 174 1.39 -6.76 0.77
CA ASN A 174 2.74 -6.39 0.36
C ASN A 174 3.47 -7.61 -0.20
N HIS A 175 4.21 -7.41 -1.28
CA HIS A 175 5.03 -8.45 -1.91
C HIS A 175 6.52 -8.32 -1.55
N ILE A 176 7.00 -7.10 -1.31
CA ILE A 176 8.43 -6.82 -1.16
C ILE A 176 8.65 -5.70 -0.14
N PHE A 177 9.54 -5.94 0.85
CA PHE A 177 10.11 -4.85 1.63
C PHE A 177 11.36 -4.33 0.93
N LEU A 178 11.43 -3.01 0.73
CA LEU A 178 12.50 -2.36 -0.02
C LEU A 178 13.78 -2.20 0.79
N ASP A 179 13.67 -1.96 2.09
CA ASP A 179 14.74 -1.39 2.90
C ASP A 179 14.96 -2.06 4.26
N ASP A 180 14.63 -3.35 4.40
CA ASP A 180 15.03 -4.17 5.57
C ASP A 180 16.54 -4.05 5.83
N ILE A 181 17.33 -3.88 4.78
CA ILE A 181 18.75 -3.58 4.82
C ILE A 181 18.99 -2.19 4.26
N HIS A 182 19.31 -1.24 5.12
CA HIS A 182 19.51 0.18 4.80
C HIS A 182 20.80 0.45 4.01
N LYS A 183 20.99 -0.26 2.90
CA LYS A 183 22.12 -0.07 1.96
C LYS A 183 21.59 0.17 0.55
N PRO A 184 22.12 1.15 -0.19
CA PRO A 184 21.67 1.43 -1.56
C PRO A 184 21.64 0.18 -2.45
N SER A 185 22.67 -0.68 -2.39
CA SER A 185 22.73 -1.91 -3.20
C SER A 185 21.65 -2.94 -2.81
N ALA A 186 21.30 -3.04 -1.52
CA ALA A 186 20.25 -3.93 -1.05
C ALA A 186 18.88 -3.44 -1.53
N ILE A 187 18.60 -2.16 -1.40
CA ILE A 187 17.34 -1.56 -1.88
C ILE A 187 17.21 -1.72 -3.40
N LYS A 188 18.27 -1.44 -4.17
CA LYS A 188 18.28 -1.69 -5.63
C LYS A 188 17.99 -3.15 -5.98
N LYS A 189 18.48 -4.11 -5.19
CA LYS A 189 18.18 -5.54 -5.37
C LYS A 189 16.67 -5.82 -5.19
N GLN A 190 15.98 -5.17 -4.25
CA GLN A 190 14.54 -5.34 -4.08
C GLN A 190 13.77 -4.83 -5.31
N PHE A 191 14.21 -3.75 -5.94
CA PHE A 191 13.63 -3.29 -7.20
C PHE A 191 13.87 -4.26 -8.37
N LEU A 192 14.97 -5.03 -8.37
CA LEU A 192 15.15 -6.11 -9.33
C LEU A 192 14.15 -7.24 -9.09
N LEU A 193 13.89 -7.61 -7.82
CA LEU A 193 12.86 -8.59 -7.47
C LEU A 193 11.45 -8.10 -7.85
N MET A 194 11.16 -6.81 -7.70
CA MET A 194 9.92 -6.22 -8.17
C MET A 194 9.74 -6.39 -9.69
N ARG A 195 10.78 -6.11 -10.49
CA ARG A 195 10.76 -6.36 -11.93
C ARG A 195 10.54 -7.83 -12.28
N GLU A 196 11.20 -8.72 -11.53
CA GLU A 196 11.04 -10.17 -11.73
C GLU A 196 9.62 -10.62 -11.43
N HIS A 197 9.04 -10.14 -10.32
CA HIS A 197 7.63 -10.40 -9.97
C HIS A 197 6.68 -9.94 -11.09
N LEU A 198 6.91 -8.75 -11.63
CA LEU A 198 6.09 -8.17 -12.69
C LEU A 198 6.17 -8.93 -14.02
N LYS A 199 7.15 -9.80 -14.25
CA LYS A 199 7.14 -10.66 -15.45
C LYS A 199 5.94 -11.61 -15.46
N ASN A 200 5.56 -12.12 -14.29
CA ASN A 200 4.50 -13.12 -14.14
C ASN A 200 3.18 -12.56 -13.58
N HIS A 201 3.21 -11.36 -12.99
CA HIS A 201 2.07 -10.70 -12.37
C HIS A 201 1.86 -9.31 -12.96
N ASN A 202 0.64 -8.78 -12.88
CA ASN A 202 0.33 -7.46 -13.41
C ASN A 202 0.57 -6.34 -12.39
N VAL A 203 0.55 -6.67 -11.09
CA VAL A 203 0.74 -5.71 -9.99
C VAL A 203 1.82 -6.23 -9.05
N CYS A 204 2.69 -5.33 -8.59
CA CYS A 204 3.63 -5.58 -7.50
C CYS A 204 3.57 -4.40 -6.51
N ILE A 205 3.28 -4.70 -5.25
CA ILE A 205 3.28 -3.72 -4.16
C ILE A 205 4.59 -3.88 -3.38
N ALA A 206 5.26 -2.77 -3.12
CA ALA A 206 6.48 -2.77 -2.31
C ALA A 206 6.43 -1.67 -1.25
N ILE A 207 6.88 -2.00 -0.04
CA ILE A 207 6.91 -1.12 1.12
C ILE A 207 8.36 -0.70 1.42
N GLY A 208 8.57 0.59 1.60
CA GLY A 208 9.77 1.19 2.18
C GLY A 208 9.40 2.13 3.32
N HIS A 209 10.39 2.70 4.01
CA HIS A 209 10.15 3.49 5.23
C HIS A 209 10.87 4.83 5.20
N VAL A 210 10.26 5.84 5.80
CA VAL A 210 10.97 7.04 6.26
C VAL A 210 11.56 6.79 7.66
N GLY A 211 12.37 7.71 8.18
CA GLY A 211 12.97 7.57 9.51
C GLY A 211 14.48 7.56 9.48
N SER A 212 15.15 6.73 10.29
CA SER A 212 16.61 6.81 10.50
C SER A 212 17.44 6.71 9.20
N ALA A 213 17.03 5.86 8.27
CA ALA A 213 17.68 5.65 6.97
C ALA A 213 16.82 6.10 5.78
N GLY A 214 15.68 6.72 6.01
CA GLY A 214 14.68 7.05 5.00
C GLY A 214 15.18 7.90 3.83
N HIS A 215 16.20 8.73 4.05
CA HIS A 215 16.85 9.50 2.97
C HIS A 215 17.54 8.59 1.94
N ILE A 216 18.06 7.43 2.36
CA ILE A 216 18.64 6.42 1.45
C ILE A 216 17.52 5.78 0.65
N THR A 217 16.46 5.35 1.34
CA THR A 217 15.27 4.77 0.71
C THR A 217 14.69 5.73 -0.32
N ALA A 218 14.43 6.99 0.06
CA ALA A 218 13.87 8.00 -0.82
C ALA A 218 14.71 8.25 -2.08
N ALA A 219 16.04 8.34 -1.94
CA ALA A 219 16.94 8.55 -3.06
C ALA A 219 16.88 7.39 -4.06
N ILE A 220 16.90 6.14 -3.55
CA ILE A 220 16.86 4.94 -4.43
C ILE A 220 15.46 4.75 -5.02
N VAL A 221 14.39 4.99 -4.26
CA VAL A 221 13.02 4.97 -4.77
C VAL A 221 12.88 5.93 -5.96
N LYS A 222 13.32 7.19 -5.81
CA LYS A 222 13.29 8.19 -6.90
C LYS A 222 14.03 7.71 -8.15
N GLU A 223 15.26 7.20 -7.98
CA GLU A 223 16.09 6.67 -9.08
C GLU A 223 15.39 5.49 -9.78
N GLN A 224 14.93 4.52 -9.02
CA GLN A 224 14.36 3.28 -9.56
C GLN A 224 12.98 3.50 -10.20
N MET A 225 12.14 4.37 -9.63
CA MET A 225 10.86 4.74 -10.27
C MET A 225 11.10 5.39 -11.63
N HIS A 226 12.11 6.25 -11.75
CA HIS A 226 12.44 6.86 -13.04
C HIS A 226 12.90 5.80 -14.07
N GLN A 227 13.74 4.86 -13.67
CA GLN A 227 14.20 3.77 -14.55
C GLN A 227 13.04 2.87 -14.98
N MET A 228 12.20 2.43 -14.03
CA MET A 228 11.06 1.55 -14.30
C MET A 228 10.00 2.21 -15.19
N SER A 229 9.81 3.53 -15.08
CA SER A 229 8.90 4.24 -15.97
C SER A 229 9.37 4.23 -17.43
N GLN A 230 10.69 4.24 -17.68
CA GLN A 230 11.27 4.08 -19.01
C GLN A 230 11.10 2.64 -19.55
N GLU A 231 10.95 1.66 -18.66
CA GLU A 231 10.63 0.27 -18.97
C GLU A 231 9.12 0.03 -19.20
N GLN A 232 8.32 1.10 -19.30
CA GLN A 232 6.86 1.06 -19.48
C GLN A 232 6.11 0.41 -18.28
N ILE A 233 6.69 0.45 -17.08
CA ILE A 233 5.99 0.04 -15.86
C ILE A 233 5.27 1.26 -15.29
N ALA A 234 3.95 1.16 -15.16
CA ALA A 234 3.13 2.21 -14.58
C ALA A 234 3.30 2.26 -13.05
N PHE A 235 3.24 3.47 -12.49
CA PHE A 235 3.16 3.65 -11.03
C PHE A 235 1.77 4.10 -10.64
N LYS A 236 1.15 3.35 -9.73
CA LYS A 236 -0.20 3.62 -9.21
C LYS A 236 -0.18 3.63 -7.68
N LYS A 237 -1.21 4.23 -7.08
CA LYS A 237 -1.49 4.15 -5.65
C LYS A 237 -2.22 2.84 -5.34
N VAL A 238 -2.25 2.44 -4.07
CA VAL A 238 -2.92 1.18 -3.68
C VAL A 238 -4.39 1.18 -4.08
N SER A 239 -5.11 2.30 -3.87
CA SER A 239 -6.55 2.39 -4.21
C SER A 239 -6.83 2.18 -5.71
N GLU A 240 -5.87 2.43 -6.58
CA GLU A 240 -6.02 2.31 -8.03
C GLU A 240 -5.82 0.87 -8.56
N VAL A 241 -5.39 -0.04 -7.69
CA VAL A 241 -5.15 -1.46 -8.02
C VAL A 241 -5.98 -2.42 -7.18
N LEU A 242 -6.86 -1.92 -6.32
CA LEU A 242 -7.74 -2.76 -5.51
C LEU A 242 -8.62 -3.64 -6.41
N PRO A 243 -8.86 -4.89 -6.02
CA PRO A 243 -9.85 -5.71 -6.69
C PRO A 243 -11.25 -5.06 -6.58
N PRO A 244 -12.10 -5.20 -7.59
CA PRO A 244 -13.48 -4.72 -7.48
C PRO A 244 -14.15 -5.38 -6.26
N SER A 245 -14.82 -4.59 -5.43
CA SER A 245 -15.60 -5.12 -4.31
C SER A 245 -16.64 -6.11 -4.85
N THR A 246 -16.67 -7.31 -4.29
CA THR A 246 -17.69 -8.29 -4.66
C THR A 246 -19.06 -7.73 -4.27
N PRO A 247 -20.03 -7.61 -5.20
CA PRO A 247 -21.36 -7.18 -4.85
C PRO A 247 -21.95 -8.17 -3.81
N VAL A 248 -22.41 -7.65 -2.67
CA VAL A 248 -23.17 -8.47 -1.72
C VAL A 248 -24.48 -8.83 -2.41
N LEU A 249 -24.63 -10.09 -2.84
CA LEU A 249 -25.91 -10.60 -3.26
C LEU A 249 -26.81 -10.55 -2.02
N PRO A 250 -28.00 -9.93 -2.09
CA PRO A 250 -28.94 -9.96 -0.99
C PRO A 250 -29.27 -11.43 -0.69
N HIS A 251 -29.08 -11.84 0.56
CA HIS A 251 -29.52 -13.14 1.02
C HIS A 251 -31.04 -13.23 0.81
N SER A 252 -31.44 -14.13 -0.07
CA SER A 252 -32.84 -14.51 -0.33
C SER A 252 -33.44 -15.24 0.85
#